data_c121d0610f5c2bb9a95b735eda1ab174
#
_entry.id   c121d0610f5c2bb9a95b735eda1ab174
#
_cell.length_a   1.000
_cell.length_b   1.000
_cell.length_c   1.000
_cell.angle_alpha   90.00
_cell.angle_beta   90.00
_cell.angle_gamma   90.00
#
_symmetry.space_group_name_H-M   'P 1'
#
loop_
_entity.id
_entity.type
_entity.pdbx_description
1 polymer ?
#
loop_
_entity_poly.entity_id
_entity_poly.type
_entity_poly.pdbx_seq_one_letter_code
_entity_poly.pdbx_strand_id
1 'polypeptide(L)'
;MNKQVVYFSNSGNNKRLAQRIADYNGLSAIPIIPTNTYPSNYHELTSRARQERFHHIDVQIHPVKLAKNTDTLILVSPIWYADLPRPVITFLKQLQRPYQRIIFVSDKFMLGFGFCRRTLRKYVPSSTNIEMIAATSNDFSTIISILKNS
;
A
#
# COMPACT_ATOMS: atom_id res chain seq x y z
N MET A 1 0.86 17.95 -10.02
CA MET A 1 1.65 16.77 -9.65
C MET A 1 1.04 15.52 -10.24
N ASN A 2 1.86 14.65 -10.76
CA ASN A 2 1.40 13.38 -11.33
C ASN A 2 1.34 12.31 -10.26
N LYS A 3 0.16 11.78 -10.05
CA LYS A 3 -0.12 10.80 -9.01
C LYS A 3 -0.38 9.43 -9.63
N GLN A 4 -0.13 8.39 -8.86
CA GLN A 4 -0.47 7.03 -9.24
C GLN A 4 -0.92 6.26 -8.01
N VAL A 5 -1.98 5.45 -8.16
CA VAL A 5 -2.52 4.63 -7.08
C VAL A 5 -2.04 3.21 -7.28
N VAL A 6 -1.39 2.66 -6.26
CA VAL A 6 -0.95 1.27 -6.23
C VAL A 6 -1.50 0.65 -4.95
N TYR A 7 -2.00 -0.59 -5.04
CA TYR A 7 -2.61 -1.22 -3.88
C TYR A 7 -2.27 -2.70 -3.77
N PHE A 8 -2.28 -3.18 -2.53
CA PHE A 8 -2.32 -4.60 -2.21
C PHE A 8 -3.57 -4.88 -1.38
N SER A 9 -4.30 -5.93 -1.73
CA SER A 9 -5.51 -6.33 -1.00
C SER A 9 -5.73 -7.84 -1.12
N ASN A 10 -6.15 -8.47 -0.03
CA ASN A 10 -6.54 -9.87 -0.06
C ASN A 10 -8.05 -10.03 0.15
N SER A 11 -8.62 -9.29 1.09
CA SER A 11 -10.06 -9.36 1.41
C SER A 11 -10.95 -8.51 0.50
N GLY A 12 -10.36 -7.58 -0.26
CA GLY A 12 -11.08 -6.65 -1.13
C GLY A 12 -11.33 -5.26 -0.53
N ASN A 13 -11.13 -5.07 0.77
CA ASN A 13 -11.38 -3.78 1.43
C ASN A 13 -10.44 -2.68 0.91
N ASN A 14 -9.14 -2.96 0.87
CA ASN A 14 -8.17 -2.00 0.37
C ASN A 14 -8.26 -1.82 -1.14
N LYS A 15 -8.69 -2.83 -1.88
CA LYS A 15 -8.98 -2.70 -3.31
C LYS A 15 -10.11 -1.69 -3.54
N ARG A 16 -11.22 -1.79 -2.80
CA ARG A 16 -12.33 -0.84 -2.92
C ARG A 16 -11.89 0.58 -2.58
N LEU A 17 -11.11 0.72 -1.52
CA LEU A 17 -10.58 2.01 -1.10
C LEU A 17 -9.67 2.60 -2.20
N ALA A 18 -8.77 1.81 -2.74
CA ALA A 18 -7.87 2.24 -3.82
C ALA A 18 -8.64 2.66 -5.07
N GLN A 19 -9.67 1.90 -5.44
CA GLN A 19 -10.51 2.22 -6.59
C GLN A 19 -11.25 3.54 -6.41
N ARG A 20 -11.79 3.80 -5.22
CA ARG A 20 -12.46 5.08 -4.95
C ARG A 20 -11.49 6.25 -5.04
N ILE A 21 -10.28 6.10 -4.51
CA ILE A 21 -9.25 7.13 -4.62
C ILE A 21 -8.89 7.37 -6.07
N ALA A 22 -8.68 6.31 -6.83
CA ALA A 22 -8.33 6.40 -8.24
C ALA A 22 -9.45 7.06 -9.07
N ASP A 23 -10.70 6.63 -8.86
CA ASP A 23 -11.85 7.17 -9.60
C ASP A 23 -12.02 8.67 -9.39
N TYR A 24 -11.82 9.14 -8.16
CA TYR A 24 -11.92 10.55 -7.86
C TYR A 24 -10.92 11.41 -8.63
N ASN A 25 -9.75 10.84 -8.95
CA ASN A 25 -8.69 11.53 -9.69
C ASN A 25 -8.69 11.22 -11.19
N GLY A 26 -9.60 10.41 -11.68
CA GLY A 26 -9.56 9.95 -13.05
C GLY A 26 -8.38 9.05 -13.35
N LEU A 27 -7.89 8.31 -12.35
CA LEU A 27 -6.77 7.40 -12.46
C LEU A 27 -7.22 5.94 -12.39
N SER A 28 -6.35 5.04 -12.81
CA SER A 28 -6.52 3.61 -12.58
C SER A 28 -5.74 3.19 -11.33
N ALA A 29 -6.31 2.27 -10.56
CA ALA A 29 -5.61 1.65 -9.45
C ALA A 29 -4.84 0.42 -9.94
N ILE A 30 -3.55 0.36 -9.64
CA ILE A 30 -2.65 -0.70 -10.10
C ILE A 30 -2.43 -1.70 -8.95
N PRO A 31 -2.74 -2.99 -9.14
CA PRO A 31 -2.59 -3.97 -8.08
C PRO A 31 -1.15 -4.45 -7.92
N ILE A 32 -0.77 -4.73 -6.69
CA ILE A 32 0.40 -5.55 -6.36
C ILE A 32 -0.10 -6.98 -6.23
N ILE A 33 0.35 -7.87 -7.12
CA ILE A 33 -0.14 -9.24 -7.20
C ILE A 33 0.99 -10.20 -6.86
N PRO A 34 0.92 -10.92 -5.70
CA PRO A 34 1.91 -11.95 -5.39
C PRO A 34 1.83 -13.08 -6.42
N THR A 35 2.98 -13.64 -6.80
CA THR A 35 3.01 -14.77 -7.71
C THR A 35 2.40 -16.02 -7.09
N ASN A 36 2.48 -16.14 -5.78
CA ASN A 36 1.79 -17.16 -5.00
C ASN A 36 0.69 -16.49 -4.20
N THR A 37 -0.55 -16.64 -4.65
CA THR A 37 -1.71 -15.96 -4.05
C THR A 37 -1.95 -16.41 -2.61
N TYR A 38 -2.42 -15.47 -1.78
CA TYR A 38 -2.76 -15.78 -0.40
C TYR A 38 -4.10 -16.52 -0.32
N PRO A 39 -4.25 -17.43 0.64
CA PRO A 39 -5.52 -18.13 0.83
C PRO A 39 -6.60 -17.17 1.31
N SER A 40 -7.86 -17.48 0.97
CA SER A 40 -9.02 -16.72 1.47
C SER A 40 -9.41 -17.15 2.89
N ASN A 41 -9.03 -18.35 3.32
CA ASN A 41 -9.28 -18.83 4.66
C ASN A 41 -8.49 -18.01 5.67
N TYR A 42 -9.18 -17.42 6.64
CA TYR A 42 -8.57 -16.52 7.62
C TYR A 42 -7.43 -17.18 8.40
N HIS A 43 -7.62 -18.42 8.82
CA HIS A 43 -6.62 -19.13 9.63
C HIS A 43 -5.33 -19.40 8.82
N GLU A 44 -5.49 -19.88 7.60
CA GLU A 44 -4.34 -20.14 6.73
C GLU A 44 -3.65 -18.84 6.31
N LEU A 45 -4.42 -17.80 6.01
CA LEU A 45 -3.88 -16.47 5.67
C LEU A 45 -3.04 -15.91 6.81
N THR A 46 -3.58 -15.91 8.03
CA THR A 46 -2.86 -15.35 9.19
C THR A 46 -1.61 -16.15 9.52
N SER A 47 -1.66 -17.48 9.40
CA SER A 47 -0.50 -18.34 9.61
C SER A 47 0.63 -18.02 8.64
N ARG A 48 0.31 -17.92 7.34
CA ARG A 48 1.28 -17.56 6.31
C ARG A 48 1.83 -16.16 6.51
N ALA A 49 0.97 -15.18 6.75
CA ALA A 49 1.38 -13.80 6.95
C ALA A 49 2.30 -13.66 8.17
N ARG A 50 2.00 -14.39 9.24
CA ARG A 50 2.83 -14.41 10.45
C ARG A 50 4.22 -14.99 10.16
N GLN A 51 4.31 -16.11 9.48
CA GLN A 51 5.58 -16.71 9.12
C GLN A 51 6.41 -15.76 8.26
N GLU A 52 5.81 -15.17 7.25
CA GLU A 52 6.48 -14.22 6.36
C GLU A 52 7.00 -13.01 7.12
N ARG A 53 6.20 -12.49 8.03
CA ARG A 53 6.56 -11.31 8.84
C ARG A 53 7.75 -11.58 9.76
N PHE A 54 7.70 -12.67 10.52
CA PHE A 54 8.70 -12.95 11.55
C PHE A 54 9.95 -13.68 11.04
N HIS A 55 9.87 -14.32 9.90
CA HIS A 55 11.02 -14.93 9.24
C HIS A 55 11.58 -14.09 8.10
N HIS A 56 11.08 -12.88 7.90
CA HIS A 56 11.51 -11.95 6.85
C HIS A 56 11.57 -12.60 5.46
N ILE A 57 10.53 -13.38 5.13
CA ILE A 57 10.47 -14.10 3.86
C ILE A 57 10.24 -13.13 2.72
N ASP A 58 11.05 -13.21 1.68
CA ASP A 58 10.83 -12.44 0.45
C ASP A 58 9.73 -13.08 -0.37
N VAL A 59 8.71 -12.28 -0.69
CA VAL A 59 7.56 -12.72 -1.47
C VAL A 59 7.66 -12.11 -2.87
N GLN A 60 7.65 -12.96 -3.89
CA GLN A 60 7.68 -12.49 -5.27
C GLN A 60 6.33 -11.94 -5.71
N ILE A 61 6.36 -10.90 -6.51
CA ILE A 61 5.18 -10.28 -7.08
C ILE A 61 5.29 -10.19 -8.61
N HIS A 62 4.15 -10.08 -9.28
CA HIS A 62 4.15 -9.76 -10.70
C HIS A 62 4.65 -8.33 -10.91
N PRO A 63 5.28 -8.02 -12.07
CA PRO A 63 5.79 -6.67 -12.33
C PRO A 63 4.70 -5.60 -12.20
N VAL A 64 5.05 -4.49 -11.54
CA VAL A 64 4.20 -3.32 -11.42
C VAL A 64 4.80 -2.21 -12.30
N LYS A 65 4.06 -1.79 -13.32
CA LYS A 65 4.51 -0.75 -14.24
C LYS A 65 3.99 0.60 -13.78
N LEU A 66 4.91 1.50 -13.45
CA LEU A 66 4.59 2.85 -13.02
C LEU A 66 4.92 3.84 -14.13
N ALA A 67 4.11 4.89 -14.26
CA ALA A 67 4.37 5.95 -15.22
C ALA A 67 5.66 6.70 -14.87
N LYS A 68 6.47 7.01 -15.87
CA LYS A 68 7.80 7.61 -15.68
C LYS A 68 7.77 8.99 -15.04
N ASN A 69 6.68 9.72 -15.23
CA ASN A 69 6.54 11.09 -14.73
C ASN A 69 5.78 11.19 -13.42
N THR A 70 5.55 10.07 -12.73
CA THR A 70 4.88 10.07 -11.44
C THR A 70 5.81 10.62 -10.36
N ASP A 71 5.34 11.57 -9.59
CA ASP A 71 6.08 12.14 -8.46
C ASP A 71 5.42 11.85 -7.11
N THR A 72 4.13 11.52 -7.11
CA THR A 72 3.38 11.15 -5.90
C THR A 72 2.80 9.76 -6.05
N LEU A 73 3.13 8.89 -5.11
CA LEU A 73 2.62 7.53 -5.05
C LEU A 73 1.61 7.41 -3.93
N ILE A 74 0.39 7.00 -4.27
CA ILE A 74 -0.64 6.67 -3.28
C ILE A 74 -0.63 5.17 -3.12
N LEU A 75 -0.14 4.70 -1.98
CA LEU A 75 0.03 3.27 -1.69
C LEU A 75 -1.05 2.83 -0.72
N VAL A 76 -1.93 1.95 -1.15
CA VAL A 76 -3.06 1.46 -0.36
C VAL A 76 -2.80 0.00 0.01
N SER A 77 -2.80 -0.31 1.30
CA SER A 77 -2.43 -1.64 1.78
C SER A 77 -3.04 -1.94 3.14
N PRO A 78 -3.36 -3.22 3.42
CA PRO A 78 -3.64 -3.62 4.78
C PRO A 78 -2.37 -3.56 5.63
N ILE A 79 -2.57 -3.63 6.94
CA ILE A 79 -1.49 -3.74 7.92
C ILE A 79 -1.56 -5.14 8.51
N TRP A 80 -0.51 -5.94 8.32
CA TRP A 80 -0.44 -7.31 8.78
C TRP A 80 0.63 -7.47 9.86
N TYR A 81 0.20 -7.93 11.03
CA TYR A 81 1.11 -8.10 12.19
C TYR A 81 1.91 -6.83 12.46
N ALA A 82 1.18 -5.71 12.52
CA ALA A 82 1.69 -4.39 12.86
C ALA A 82 2.75 -3.84 11.88
N ASP A 83 2.75 -4.33 10.63
CA ASP A 83 3.71 -3.88 9.62
C ASP A 83 3.13 -4.01 8.21
N LEU A 84 3.92 -3.61 7.21
CA LEU A 84 3.58 -3.80 5.80
C LEU A 84 3.58 -5.28 5.45
N PRO A 85 2.60 -5.76 4.65
CA PRO A 85 2.67 -7.10 4.09
C PRO A 85 3.92 -7.29 3.22
N ARG A 86 4.43 -8.50 3.17
CA ARG A 86 5.67 -8.78 2.41
C ARG A 86 5.56 -8.46 0.91
N PRO A 87 4.42 -8.66 0.23
CA PRO A 87 4.30 -8.19 -1.17
C PRO A 87 4.52 -6.70 -1.33
N VAL A 88 4.07 -5.88 -0.37
CA VAL A 88 4.27 -4.43 -0.39
C VAL A 88 5.75 -4.10 -0.20
N ILE A 89 6.44 -4.78 0.69
CA ILE A 89 7.89 -4.61 0.89
C ILE A 89 8.64 -4.96 -0.40
N THR A 90 8.27 -6.04 -1.07
CA THR A 90 8.85 -6.41 -2.36
C THR A 90 8.66 -5.31 -3.40
N PHE A 91 7.47 -4.74 -3.47
CA PHE A 91 7.18 -3.62 -4.35
C PHE A 91 8.10 -2.43 -4.06
N LEU A 92 8.27 -2.06 -2.79
CA LEU A 92 9.15 -0.95 -2.40
C LEU A 92 10.61 -1.20 -2.79
N LYS A 93 11.08 -2.43 -2.63
CA LYS A 93 12.44 -2.81 -3.04
C LYS A 93 12.66 -2.70 -4.54
N GLN A 94 11.61 -2.81 -5.34
CA GLN A 94 11.68 -2.76 -6.79
C GLN A 94 11.51 -1.35 -7.37
N LEU A 95 11.25 -0.35 -6.54
CA LEU A 95 11.15 1.03 -7.02
C LEU A 95 12.49 1.47 -7.59
N GLN A 96 12.47 1.94 -8.85
CA GLN A 96 13.70 2.25 -9.57
C GLN A 96 14.13 3.71 -9.44
N ARG A 97 13.27 4.54 -8.86
CA ARG A 97 13.55 5.95 -8.68
C ARG A 97 12.87 6.50 -7.44
N PRO A 98 13.38 7.58 -6.85
CA PRO A 98 12.73 8.19 -5.71
C PRO A 98 11.45 8.90 -6.12
N TYR A 99 10.48 8.92 -5.21
CA TYR A 99 9.27 9.73 -5.32
C TYR A 99 9.39 10.91 -4.37
N GLN A 100 8.82 12.04 -4.77
CA GLN A 100 8.79 13.20 -3.88
C GLN A 100 7.92 12.93 -2.66
N ARG A 101 6.83 12.17 -2.86
CA ARG A 101 5.83 11.95 -1.83
C ARG A 101 5.23 10.57 -1.94
N ILE A 102 5.08 9.93 -0.81
CA ILE A 102 4.31 8.67 -0.69
C ILE A 102 3.21 8.91 0.33
N ILE A 103 1.96 8.69 -0.09
CA ILE A 103 0.80 8.74 0.78
C ILE A 103 0.39 7.29 1.04
N PHE A 104 0.64 6.81 2.25
CA PHE A 104 0.25 5.47 2.65
C PHE A 104 -1.16 5.52 3.22
N VAL A 105 -2.08 4.75 2.60
CA VAL A 105 -3.47 4.68 3.02
C VAL A 105 -3.80 3.25 3.39
N SER A 106 -4.40 3.05 4.55
CA SER A 106 -4.87 1.74 4.96
C SER A 106 -6.33 1.79 5.34
N ASP A 107 -7.05 0.71 5.07
CA ASP A 107 -8.41 0.55 5.57
C ASP A 107 -8.39 0.70 7.10
N LYS A 108 -9.40 1.40 7.61
CA LYS A 108 -9.38 1.87 9.00
C LYS A 108 -9.43 0.71 10.00
N PHE A 109 -8.36 0.58 10.78
CA PHE A 109 -8.27 -0.37 11.88
C PHE A 109 -8.04 0.34 13.20
N MET A 110 -8.42 -0.32 14.30
CA MET A 110 -8.39 0.25 15.64
C MET A 110 -6.99 0.46 16.22
N LEU A 111 -5.96 -0.20 15.67
CA LEU A 111 -4.64 -0.28 16.29
C LEU A 111 -3.58 0.64 15.69
N GLY A 112 -3.95 1.52 14.76
CA GLY A 112 -3.00 2.42 14.11
C GLY A 112 -2.08 1.72 13.12
N PHE A 113 -0.94 2.34 12.81
CA PHE A 113 -0.08 1.91 11.71
C PHE A 113 1.05 0.96 12.13
N GLY A 114 1.22 0.72 13.42
CA GLY A 114 2.31 -0.15 13.90
C GLY A 114 3.68 0.34 13.42
N PHE A 115 4.44 -0.54 12.78
CA PHE A 115 5.77 -0.26 12.25
C PHE A 115 5.79 0.18 10.79
N CYS A 116 4.63 0.40 10.17
CA CYS A 116 4.54 0.70 8.73
C CYS A 116 5.37 1.90 8.32
N ARG A 117 5.31 3.01 9.07
CA ARG A 117 6.10 4.21 8.77
C ARG A 117 7.60 3.91 8.83
N ARG A 118 8.04 3.20 9.84
CA ARG A 118 9.44 2.80 10.00
C ARG A 118 9.91 1.92 8.84
N THR A 119 9.08 0.97 8.43
CA THR A 119 9.38 0.10 7.30
C THR A 119 9.43 0.87 5.99
N LEU A 120 8.50 1.80 5.77
CA LEU A 120 8.53 2.68 4.59
C LEU A 120 9.85 3.47 4.57
N ARG A 121 10.25 4.06 5.69
CA ARG A 121 11.50 4.83 5.78
C ARG A 121 12.74 3.99 5.45
N LYS A 122 12.70 2.71 5.75
CA LYS A 122 13.81 1.81 5.45
C LYS A 122 14.06 1.65 3.95
N TYR A 123 12.98 1.69 3.14
CA TYR A 123 13.06 1.36 1.71
C TYR A 123 12.95 2.58 0.80
N VAL A 124 12.74 3.76 1.33
CA VAL A 124 12.64 4.98 0.52
C VAL A 124 13.65 6.03 1.00
N PRO A 125 14.10 6.93 0.11
CA PRO A 125 15.07 7.96 0.50
C PRO A 125 14.52 8.90 1.58
N SER A 126 15.40 9.48 2.38
CA SER A 126 15.02 10.45 3.41
C SER A 126 14.37 11.70 2.82
N SER A 127 14.65 11.99 1.55
CA SER A 127 14.04 13.12 0.83
C SER A 127 12.57 12.90 0.47
N THR A 128 12.10 11.65 0.48
CA THR A 128 10.69 11.34 0.19
C THR A 128 9.82 11.70 1.39
N ASN A 129 8.80 12.54 1.16
CA ASN A 129 7.83 12.86 2.20
C ASN A 129 6.82 11.70 2.34
N ILE A 130 6.59 11.23 3.56
CA ILE A 130 5.67 10.14 3.85
C ILE A 130 4.50 10.66 4.67
N GLU A 131 3.28 10.41 4.19
CA GLU A 131 2.04 10.66 4.92
C GLU A 131 1.34 9.34 5.20
N MET A 132 0.75 9.21 6.38
CA MET A 132 0.05 8.00 6.82
C MET A 132 -1.40 8.34 7.09
N ILE A 133 -2.33 7.67 6.40
CA ILE A 133 -3.76 7.97 6.49
C ILE A 133 -4.54 6.68 6.67
N ALA A 134 -5.42 6.66 7.67
CA ALA A 134 -6.38 5.58 7.88
C ALA A 134 -7.76 6.05 7.38
N ALA A 135 -8.36 5.27 6.48
CA ALA A 135 -9.65 5.61 5.89
C ALA A 135 -10.39 4.35 5.44
N THR A 136 -11.69 4.43 5.29
CA THR A 136 -12.47 3.37 4.66
C THR A 136 -12.98 3.84 3.30
N SER A 137 -13.43 2.90 2.47
CA SER A 137 -14.04 3.24 1.17
C SER A 137 -15.29 4.11 1.32
N ASN A 138 -15.89 4.15 2.51
CA ASN A 138 -17.07 4.95 2.81
C ASN A 138 -16.72 6.29 3.46
N ASP A 139 -15.47 6.51 3.81
CA ASP A 139 -15.02 7.75 4.44
C ASP A 139 -14.60 8.76 3.37
N PHE A 140 -15.60 9.34 2.73
CA PHE A 140 -15.39 10.18 1.55
C PHE A 140 -14.68 11.49 1.89
N SER A 141 -14.95 12.07 3.05
CA SER A 141 -14.29 13.32 3.45
C SER A 141 -12.79 13.14 3.65
N THR A 142 -12.38 12.04 4.25
CA THR A 142 -10.95 11.71 4.40
C THR A 142 -10.29 11.48 3.05
N ILE A 143 -10.95 10.75 2.15
CA ILE A 143 -10.46 10.52 0.79
C ILE A 143 -10.24 11.85 0.07
N ILE A 144 -11.21 12.75 0.12
CA ILE A 144 -11.09 14.09 -0.50
C ILE A 144 -9.94 14.87 0.12
N SER A 145 -9.78 14.82 1.43
CA SER A 145 -8.69 15.50 2.13
C SER A 145 -7.32 15.00 1.66
N ILE A 146 -7.15 13.68 1.51
CA ILE A 146 -5.93 13.09 0.95
C ILE A 146 -5.63 13.69 -0.41
N LEU A 147 -6.63 13.81 -1.25
CA LEU A 147 -6.46 14.25 -2.63
C LEU A 147 -6.18 15.75 -2.74
N LYS A 148 -6.74 16.55 -1.84
CA LYS A 148 -6.44 17.98 -1.79
C LYS A 148 -5.00 18.28 -1.37
N ASN A 149 -4.44 17.42 -0.53
CA ASN A 149 -3.09 17.61 0.00
C ASN A 149 -2.00 16.96 -0.86
N SER A 150 -2.39 16.35 -1.97
CA SER A 150 -1.46 15.64 -2.84
C SER A 150 -1.16 16.37 -4.15
#